data_ecfd56124dedda1e048e1526dec74189
#
_entry.id   ecfd56124dedda1e048e1526dec74189
#
_cell.length_a   1.000
_cell.length_b   1.000
_cell.length_c   1.000
_cell.angle_alpha   90.00
_cell.angle_beta   90.00
_cell.angle_gamma   90.00
#
_symmetry.space_group_name_H-M   'P 1'
#
loop_
_entity.id
_entity.type
_entity.pdbx_description
1 polymer ?
#
loop_
_entity_poly.entity_id
_entity_poly.type
_entity_poly.pdbx_seq_one_letter_code
_entity_poly.pdbx_strand_id
1 'polypeptide(L)'
;MNLHVISPGPLTTVQDAGRTGYAARGFRTCGAADGYAMRTANLLAGNPQAAGAAVLEMTLQGGKYQFDGDAVFALAGADMPAALDGRPVPAYTPLLARAGQVLAIGAARSGLRGYLAVFGGVDTPPVLGSRSTDLKCRMGGLDGRALKAGDVLPIGAAPAMVEQRWQQICAKGANRPLGTARTPARPWRFLGGRKLPLFRAVPGPQTDAFTAVGQAAFVHGVYALTADCDRMACKLQGPQIETVDGSDIVSDGIVAGSVQVSANGQPIVMLADHQTAGGYAKIATVISADLSAMAQLRPGEKLAFQYVTAAQAVAGARAQAAVLDKIRERMK
;
A
#
# COMPACT_ATOMS: atom_id res chain seq x y z
N MET A 1 20.63 -10.95 11.88
CA MET A 1 20.51 -9.66 12.59
C MET A 1 19.05 -9.40 12.91
N ASN A 2 18.78 -8.52 13.86
CA ASN A 2 17.41 -8.15 14.21
C ASN A 2 17.19 -6.64 14.11
N LEU A 3 15.94 -6.27 13.96
CA LEU A 3 15.46 -4.89 14.06
C LEU A 3 14.67 -4.76 15.37
N HIS A 4 15.19 -3.99 16.32
CA HIS A 4 14.55 -3.76 17.61
C HIS A 4 13.59 -2.57 17.52
N VAL A 5 12.35 -2.75 17.94
CA VAL A 5 11.32 -1.71 17.94
C VAL A 5 11.40 -0.92 19.24
N ILE A 6 11.98 0.28 19.18
CA ILE A 6 12.01 1.20 20.35
C ILE A 6 10.62 1.82 20.53
N SER A 7 10.01 2.29 19.44
CA SER A 7 8.62 2.74 19.40
C SER A 7 8.04 2.49 18.01
N PRO A 8 6.85 1.89 17.87
CA PRO A 8 6.32 1.49 16.56
C PRO A 8 5.58 2.62 15.82
N GLY A 9 5.27 3.74 16.48
CA GLY A 9 4.28 4.71 16.01
C GLY A 9 2.84 4.24 16.28
N PRO A 10 1.81 4.95 15.76
CA PRO A 10 0.40 4.67 16.05
C PRO A 10 -0.06 3.30 15.53
N LEU A 11 0.37 2.94 14.33
CA LEU A 11 0.04 1.65 13.69
C LEU A 11 1.16 1.25 12.75
N THR A 12 1.91 0.22 13.14
CA THR A 12 2.91 -0.44 12.29
C THR A 12 2.66 -1.93 12.26
N THR A 13 2.66 -2.50 11.06
CA THR A 13 2.47 -3.93 10.82
C THR A 13 3.51 -4.47 9.85
N VAL A 14 3.80 -5.77 9.95
CA VAL A 14 4.59 -6.49 8.95
C VAL A 14 3.69 -6.79 7.76
N GLN A 15 4.11 -6.42 6.55
CA GLN A 15 3.34 -6.67 5.33
C GLN A 15 4.27 -7.14 4.19
N ASP A 16 3.75 -8.04 3.35
CA ASP A 16 4.39 -8.49 2.11
C ASP A 16 3.43 -8.34 0.91
N ALA A 17 3.52 -9.18 -0.10
CA ALA A 17 2.60 -9.16 -1.25
C ALA A 17 1.20 -9.73 -0.94
N GLY A 18 0.99 -10.27 0.26
CA GLY A 18 -0.28 -10.86 0.70
C GLY A 18 -0.39 -12.37 0.40
N ARG A 19 -1.40 -13.01 1.04
CA ARG A 19 -1.70 -14.43 0.92
C ARG A 19 -2.71 -14.69 -0.20
N THR A 20 -2.21 -15.06 -1.37
CA THR A 20 -3.05 -15.34 -2.55
C THR A 20 -3.51 -16.79 -2.57
N GLY A 21 -4.66 -17.06 -3.22
CA GLY A 21 -5.19 -18.42 -3.45
C GLY A 21 -6.10 -18.96 -2.35
N TYR A 22 -6.39 -18.21 -1.30
CA TYR A 22 -7.20 -18.66 -0.17
C TYR A 22 -8.54 -17.93 -0.03
N ALA A 23 -8.88 -17.01 -0.93
CA ALA A 23 -10.13 -16.23 -0.87
C ALA A 23 -11.39 -17.11 -0.87
N ALA A 24 -11.40 -18.19 -1.66
CA ALA A 24 -12.51 -19.17 -1.68
C ALA A 24 -12.71 -19.91 -0.33
N ARG A 25 -11.72 -19.85 0.56
CA ARG A 25 -11.80 -20.40 1.93
C ARG A 25 -12.05 -19.32 2.97
N GLY A 26 -12.41 -18.10 2.56
CA GLY A 26 -12.70 -16.97 3.44
C GLY A 26 -11.49 -16.22 3.98
N PHE A 27 -10.25 -16.61 3.62
CA PHE A 27 -9.05 -15.89 4.07
C PHE A 27 -8.79 -14.67 3.20
N ARG A 28 -8.58 -13.53 3.84
CA ARG A 28 -8.23 -12.27 3.18
C ARG A 28 -6.84 -12.32 2.59
N THR A 29 -6.66 -11.65 1.45
CA THR A 29 -5.33 -11.53 0.84
C THR A 29 -4.39 -10.72 1.73
N CYS A 30 -4.87 -9.62 2.34
CA CYS A 30 -4.04 -8.67 3.06
C CYS A 30 -2.88 -8.15 2.19
N GLY A 31 -1.69 -7.99 2.75
CA GLY A 31 -0.54 -7.43 2.05
C GLY A 31 -0.44 -5.92 2.21
N ALA A 32 0.62 -5.35 1.65
CA ALA A 32 0.83 -3.91 1.67
C ALA A 32 -0.32 -3.17 0.99
N ALA A 33 -0.91 -2.18 1.67
CA ALA A 33 -2.01 -1.39 1.11
C ALA A 33 -1.55 -0.56 -0.10
N ASP A 34 -0.32 0.01 -0.06
CA ASP A 34 0.38 0.57 -1.21
C ASP A 34 1.44 -0.42 -1.71
N GLY A 35 1.01 -1.36 -2.54
CA GLY A 35 1.88 -2.39 -3.08
C GLY A 35 2.98 -1.85 -3.99
N TYR A 36 2.80 -0.67 -4.60
CA TYR A 36 3.85 -0.03 -5.41
C TYR A 36 4.98 0.52 -4.53
N ALA A 37 4.64 1.24 -3.45
CA ALA A 37 5.64 1.76 -2.52
C ALA A 37 6.41 0.63 -1.82
N MET A 38 5.71 -0.42 -1.39
CA MET A 38 6.33 -1.62 -0.80
C MET A 38 7.35 -2.27 -1.75
N ARG A 39 6.97 -2.49 -3.02
CA ARG A 39 7.87 -3.07 -4.03
C ARG A 39 9.05 -2.16 -4.33
N THR A 40 8.81 -0.84 -4.40
CA THR A 40 9.86 0.16 -4.59
C THR A 40 10.87 0.12 -3.44
N ALA A 41 10.40 0.13 -2.18
CA ALA A 41 11.27 0.03 -1.01
C ALA A 41 12.09 -1.27 -1.03
N ASN A 42 11.47 -2.40 -1.34
CA ASN A 42 12.15 -3.69 -1.45
C ASN A 42 13.23 -3.70 -2.53
N LEU A 43 12.93 -3.21 -3.73
CA LEU A 43 13.93 -3.13 -4.80
C LEU A 43 15.13 -2.28 -4.38
N LEU A 44 14.89 -1.12 -3.76
CA LEU A 44 15.93 -0.22 -3.28
C LEU A 44 16.76 -0.83 -2.15
N ALA A 45 16.14 -1.55 -1.23
CA ALA A 45 16.84 -2.31 -0.21
C ALA A 45 17.62 -3.51 -0.78
N GLY A 46 17.42 -3.85 -2.06
CA GLY A 46 18.08 -4.96 -2.74
C GLY A 46 17.35 -6.29 -2.67
N ASN A 47 16.11 -6.31 -2.21
CA ASN A 47 15.29 -7.51 -2.18
C ASN A 47 14.75 -7.84 -3.58
N PRO A 48 14.81 -9.10 -4.03
CA PRO A 48 14.14 -9.52 -5.25
C PRO A 48 12.62 -9.31 -5.13
N GLN A 49 11.99 -8.73 -6.15
CA GLN A 49 10.54 -8.49 -6.13
C GLN A 49 9.72 -9.79 -5.98
N ALA A 50 10.19 -10.89 -6.57
CA ALA A 50 9.54 -12.20 -6.50
C ALA A 50 9.70 -12.91 -5.15
N ALA A 51 10.62 -12.48 -4.30
CA ALA A 51 10.90 -13.16 -3.02
C ALA A 51 9.87 -12.83 -1.92
N GLY A 52 8.92 -11.93 -2.15
CA GLY A 52 7.89 -11.58 -1.17
C GLY A 52 8.47 -11.08 0.16
N ALA A 53 9.61 -10.38 0.10
CA ALA A 53 10.27 -9.86 1.30
C ALA A 53 9.32 -8.95 2.07
N ALA A 54 9.05 -9.29 3.32
CA ALA A 54 8.16 -8.51 4.15
C ALA A 54 8.84 -7.22 4.64
N VAL A 55 8.04 -6.18 4.76
CA VAL A 55 8.43 -4.82 5.14
C VAL A 55 7.62 -4.36 6.35
N LEU A 56 7.99 -3.25 6.96
CA LEU A 56 7.12 -2.54 7.88
C LEU A 56 6.25 -1.54 7.11
N GLU A 57 4.95 -1.64 7.27
CA GLU A 57 3.97 -0.64 6.85
C GLU A 57 3.59 0.22 8.05
N MET A 58 3.82 1.52 7.98
CA MET A 58 3.55 2.50 9.02
C MET A 58 2.43 3.44 8.57
N THR A 59 1.44 3.68 9.43
CA THR A 59 0.30 4.55 9.12
C THR A 59 0.38 5.86 9.89
N LEU A 60 0.24 7.00 9.22
CA LEU A 60 0.28 8.37 9.72
C LEU A 60 1.65 8.83 10.23
N GLN A 61 2.32 8.00 11.00
CA GLN A 61 3.61 8.29 11.62
C GLN A 61 4.42 7.00 11.70
N GLY A 62 5.71 7.10 11.46
CA GLY A 62 6.64 6.01 11.69
C GLY A 62 7.03 5.86 13.15
N GLY A 63 8.06 5.09 13.38
CA GLY A 63 8.55 4.74 14.69
C GLY A 63 10.06 4.99 14.86
N LYS A 64 10.64 4.41 15.92
CA LYS A 64 12.07 4.34 16.15
C LYS A 64 12.50 2.87 16.18
N TYR A 65 13.53 2.56 15.40
CA TYR A 65 14.01 1.19 15.20
C TYR A 65 15.52 1.17 15.33
N GLN A 66 16.07 0.22 16.11
CA GLN A 66 17.51 0.03 16.25
C GLN A 66 17.95 -1.22 15.49
N PHE A 67 19.00 -1.10 14.71
CA PHE A 67 19.65 -2.21 14.03
C PHE A 67 20.70 -2.84 14.95
N ASP A 68 20.63 -4.16 15.22
CA ASP A 68 21.66 -4.86 16.01
C ASP A 68 22.85 -5.34 15.18
N GLY A 69 22.75 -5.21 13.86
CA GLY A 69 23.80 -5.49 12.87
C GLY A 69 23.73 -4.54 11.69
N ASP A 70 24.73 -4.61 10.81
CA ASP A 70 24.73 -3.81 9.58
C ASP A 70 23.55 -4.18 8.68
N ALA A 71 22.89 -3.18 8.09
CA ALA A 71 21.69 -3.35 7.30
C ALA A 71 21.62 -2.40 6.10
N VAL A 72 21.36 -2.93 4.91
CA VAL A 72 20.89 -2.11 3.79
C VAL A 72 19.37 -1.96 3.94
N PHE A 73 18.89 -0.73 3.86
CA PHE A 73 17.45 -0.44 3.97
C PHE A 73 17.01 0.67 3.01
N ALA A 74 15.72 0.80 2.82
CA ALA A 74 15.12 1.90 2.06
C ALA A 74 13.74 2.26 2.60
N LEU A 75 13.37 3.54 2.42
CA LEU A 75 12.07 4.10 2.76
C LEU A 75 11.32 4.49 1.49
N ALA A 76 10.02 4.20 1.42
CA ALA A 76 9.13 4.64 0.35
C ALA A 76 7.71 4.91 0.87
N GLY A 77 6.81 5.39 0.00
CA GLY A 77 5.42 5.70 0.33
C GLY A 77 5.22 7.16 0.75
N ALA A 78 4.51 7.37 1.85
CA ALA A 78 4.23 8.69 2.39
C ALA A 78 5.52 9.50 2.66
N ASP A 79 5.45 10.81 2.54
CA ASP A 79 6.54 11.72 2.90
C ASP A 79 6.68 11.79 4.43
N MET A 80 7.42 10.85 4.99
CA MET A 80 7.75 10.77 6.41
C MET A 80 9.22 11.16 6.59
N PRO A 81 9.52 12.31 7.23
CA PRO A 81 10.91 12.69 7.50
C PRO A 81 11.58 11.63 8.36
N ALA A 82 12.78 11.22 7.97
CA ALA A 82 13.53 10.19 8.67
C ALA A 82 14.96 10.66 9.00
N ALA A 83 15.50 10.14 10.09
CA ALA A 83 16.87 10.39 10.51
C ALA A 83 17.52 9.11 11.06
N LEU A 84 18.77 8.87 10.71
CA LEU A 84 19.63 7.82 11.26
C LEU A 84 20.61 8.46 12.23
N ASP A 85 20.52 8.13 13.53
CA ASP A 85 21.26 8.77 14.63
C ASP A 85 21.19 10.32 14.57
N GLY A 86 19.97 10.84 14.35
CA GLY A 86 19.72 12.27 14.26
C GLY A 86 20.12 12.93 12.93
N ARG A 87 20.81 12.25 12.02
CA ARG A 87 21.17 12.76 10.69
C ARG A 87 20.04 12.48 9.70
N PRO A 88 19.47 13.49 9.04
CA PRO A 88 18.41 13.29 8.06
C PRO A 88 18.81 12.33 6.95
N VAL A 89 17.92 11.41 6.59
CA VAL A 89 18.12 10.46 5.49
C VAL A 89 16.98 10.58 4.48
N PRO A 90 17.29 10.50 3.17
CA PRO A 90 16.30 10.63 2.12
C PRO A 90 15.47 9.35 1.97
N ALA A 91 14.17 9.49 1.69
CA ALA A 91 13.35 8.41 1.17
C ALA A 91 13.75 8.09 -0.29
N TYR A 92 13.30 6.94 -0.78
CA TYR A 92 13.56 6.45 -2.14
C TYR A 92 15.05 6.34 -2.49
N THR A 93 15.84 5.97 -1.50
CA THR A 93 17.30 5.85 -1.61
C THR A 93 17.74 4.59 -0.87
N PRO A 94 18.63 3.77 -1.44
CA PRO A 94 19.33 2.73 -0.69
C PRO A 94 20.23 3.37 0.37
N LEU A 95 20.15 2.91 1.59
CA LEU A 95 20.88 3.39 2.75
C LEU A 95 21.54 2.24 3.49
N LEU A 96 22.69 2.52 4.12
CA LEU A 96 23.35 1.57 5.03
C LEU A 96 23.24 2.07 6.46
N ALA A 97 22.69 1.24 7.33
CA ALA A 97 22.82 1.41 8.78
C ALA A 97 23.93 0.49 9.30
N ARG A 98 24.68 0.96 10.29
CA ARG A 98 25.66 0.17 11.04
C ARG A 98 25.02 -0.36 12.32
N ALA A 99 25.60 -1.42 12.87
CA ALA A 99 25.16 -2.02 14.12
C ALA A 99 25.06 -0.95 15.24
N GLY A 100 23.98 -0.98 15.98
CA GLY A 100 23.65 -0.05 17.06
C GLY A 100 22.94 1.22 16.63
N GLN A 101 22.94 1.60 15.34
CA GLN A 101 22.30 2.82 14.88
C GLN A 101 20.78 2.78 15.00
N VAL A 102 20.20 3.94 15.27
CA VAL A 102 18.75 4.14 15.45
C VAL A 102 18.16 4.94 14.30
N LEU A 103 17.21 4.33 13.59
CA LEU A 103 16.39 5.00 12.58
C LEU A 103 15.12 5.55 13.24
N ALA A 104 14.94 6.86 13.19
CA ALA A 104 13.72 7.55 13.63
C ALA A 104 12.94 8.03 12.40
N ILE A 105 11.64 7.73 12.35
CA ILE A 105 10.74 8.10 11.24
C ILE A 105 9.59 8.91 11.83
N GLY A 106 9.42 10.12 11.35
CA GLY A 106 8.44 11.09 11.87
C GLY A 106 7.04 10.94 11.28
N ALA A 107 6.20 11.91 11.57
CA ALA A 107 4.85 12.00 11.04
C ALA A 107 4.85 12.31 9.53
N ALA A 108 3.91 11.74 8.81
CA ALA A 108 3.76 11.97 7.38
C ALA A 108 3.34 13.42 7.10
N ARG A 109 4.10 14.13 6.27
CA ARG A 109 3.77 15.46 5.75
C ARG A 109 2.71 15.37 4.64
N SER A 110 2.82 14.34 3.80
CA SER A 110 1.85 14.01 2.76
C SER A 110 1.77 12.50 2.54
N GLY A 111 0.64 12.00 2.02
CA GLY A 111 0.34 10.59 1.98
C GLY A 111 -0.03 10.04 3.36
N LEU A 112 -0.31 8.78 3.48
CA LEU A 112 -0.82 8.13 4.70
C LEU A 112 0.10 7.01 5.19
N ARG A 113 0.67 6.20 4.27
CA ARG A 113 1.38 4.96 4.57
C ARG A 113 2.83 5.01 4.10
N GLY A 114 3.77 4.87 5.05
CA GLY A 114 5.20 4.70 4.79
C GLY A 114 5.64 3.25 4.88
N TYR A 115 6.70 2.92 4.17
CA TYR A 115 7.25 1.56 4.12
C TYR A 115 8.73 1.58 4.42
N LEU A 116 9.16 0.74 5.36
CA LEU A 116 10.57 0.45 5.65
C LEU A 116 10.87 -0.97 5.17
N ALA A 117 11.69 -1.09 4.13
CA ALA A 117 12.25 -2.36 3.67
C ALA A 117 13.69 -2.48 4.17
N VAL A 118 14.06 -3.68 4.60
CA VAL A 118 15.43 -4.06 4.97
C VAL A 118 15.87 -5.19 4.05
N PHE A 119 17.13 -5.22 3.63
CA PHE A 119 17.67 -6.31 2.82
C PHE A 119 17.55 -7.65 3.57
N GLY A 120 17.01 -8.65 2.91
CA GLY A 120 16.61 -9.94 3.48
C GLY A 120 15.15 -9.99 3.95
N GLY A 121 14.50 -8.83 4.11
CA GLY A 121 13.13 -8.71 4.60
C GLY A 121 12.96 -9.05 6.09
N VAL A 122 11.81 -8.69 6.64
CA VAL A 122 11.38 -9.12 7.98
C VAL A 122 11.02 -10.60 7.90
N ASP A 123 11.74 -11.44 8.67
CA ASP A 123 11.67 -12.92 8.57
C ASP A 123 10.81 -13.54 9.67
N THR A 124 9.59 -13.04 9.83
CA THR A 124 8.57 -13.69 10.67
C THR A 124 8.04 -14.95 9.99
N PRO A 125 7.55 -15.95 10.74
CA PRO A 125 7.00 -17.17 10.16
C PRO A 125 5.87 -16.90 9.17
N PRO A 126 5.88 -17.45 7.95
CA PRO A 126 4.79 -17.26 7.00
C PRO A 126 3.55 -18.07 7.43
N VAL A 127 2.37 -17.48 7.26
CA VAL A 127 1.08 -18.12 7.46
C VAL A 127 0.33 -18.13 6.12
N LEU A 128 -0.04 -19.31 5.63
CA LEU A 128 -0.62 -19.49 4.30
C LEU A 128 0.22 -18.82 3.19
N GLY A 129 1.55 -19.00 3.27
CA GLY A 129 2.51 -18.50 2.28
C GLY A 129 2.80 -16.99 2.34
N SER A 130 2.30 -16.25 3.34
CA SER A 130 2.51 -14.81 3.50
C SER A 130 2.89 -14.45 4.93
N ARG A 131 3.74 -13.41 5.06
CA ARG A 131 4.09 -12.78 6.34
C ARG A 131 3.21 -11.58 6.68
N SER A 132 2.20 -11.27 5.85
CA SER A 132 1.30 -10.14 6.10
C SER A 132 0.47 -10.33 7.35
N THR A 133 0.41 -9.29 8.17
CA THR A 133 -0.48 -9.21 9.32
C THR A 133 -1.93 -9.04 8.86
N ASP A 134 -2.82 -9.89 9.33
CA ASP A 134 -4.27 -9.68 9.35
C ASP A 134 -4.68 -9.38 10.80
N LEU A 135 -4.91 -8.10 11.09
CA LEU A 135 -5.25 -7.66 12.45
C LEU A 135 -6.60 -8.21 12.93
N LYS A 136 -7.55 -8.42 12.01
CA LYS A 136 -8.89 -8.88 12.36
C LYS A 136 -8.92 -10.37 12.66
N CYS A 137 -8.19 -11.16 11.88
CA CYS A 137 -8.05 -12.61 12.10
C CYS A 137 -6.90 -12.95 13.07
N ARG A 138 -6.12 -11.94 13.53
CA ARG A 138 -4.93 -12.11 14.39
C ARG A 138 -3.96 -13.15 13.83
N MET A 139 -3.57 -12.97 12.57
CA MET A 139 -2.79 -13.94 11.82
C MET A 139 -1.65 -13.28 11.06
N GLY A 140 -0.52 -14.01 10.91
CA GLY A 140 0.66 -13.53 10.21
C GLY A 140 1.41 -12.40 10.94
N GLY A 141 2.34 -11.75 10.26
CA GLY A 141 3.19 -10.72 10.86
C GLY A 141 3.94 -11.19 12.09
N LEU A 142 3.99 -10.34 13.11
CA LEU A 142 4.44 -10.70 14.45
C LEU A 142 3.20 -10.96 15.33
N ASP A 143 2.88 -12.21 15.57
CA ASP A 143 1.76 -12.67 16.41
C ASP A 143 0.38 -12.15 15.98
N GLY A 144 0.18 -11.87 14.69
CA GLY A 144 -1.11 -11.39 14.16
C GLY A 144 -1.54 -10.01 14.68
N ARG A 145 -0.61 -9.18 15.15
CA ARG A 145 -0.88 -7.90 15.79
C ARG A 145 -0.02 -6.76 15.23
N ALA A 146 -0.37 -5.54 15.56
CA ALA A 146 0.51 -4.38 15.39
C ALA A 146 1.75 -4.51 16.29
N LEU A 147 2.85 -3.93 15.85
CA LEU A 147 4.09 -3.88 16.60
C LEU A 147 3.95 -3.07 17.89
N LYS A 148 4.73 -3.43 18.90
CA LYS A 148 4.84 -2.75 20.19
C LYS A 148 6.28 -2.38 20.48
N ALA A 149 6.50 -1.46 21.40
CA ALA A 149 7.82 -1.19 21.93
C ALA A 149 8.38 -2.46 22.60
N GLY A 150 9.66 -2.74 22.36
CA GLY A 150 10.34 -3.95 22.83
C GLY A 150 10.24 -5.15 21.88
N ASP A 151 9.45 -5.09 20.81
CA ASP A 151 9.43 -6.16 19.81
C ASP A 151 10.80 -6.29 19.12
N VAL A 152 11.18 -7.52 18.79
CA VAL A 152 12.40 -7.86 18.07
C VAL A 152 12.02 -8.59 16.79
N LEU A 153 12.42 -8.03 15.65
CA LEU A 153 12.08 -8.57 14.34
C LEU A 153 13.31 -9.21 13.70
N PRO A 154 13.31 -10.52 13.44
CA PRO A 154 14.40 -11.15 12.70
C PRO A 154 14.42 -10.63 11.25
N ILE A 155 15.64 -10.44 10.72
CA ILE A 155 15.88 -10.06 9.32
C ILE A 155 16.58 -11.20 8.60
N GLY A 156 16.10 -11.56 7.43
CA GLY A 156 16.50 -12.78 6.71
C GLY A 156 17.89 -12.74 6.06
N ALA A 157 18.59 -11.59 6.00
CA ALA A 157 19.92 -11.51 5.41
C ALA A 157 21.03 -11.87 6.41
N ALA A 158 22.01 -12.70 5.98
CA ALA A 158 23.24 -12.90 6.71
C ALA A 158 24.16 -11.65 6.61
N PRO A 159 24.96 -11.32 7.66
CA PRO A 159 25.81 -10.14 7.68
C PRO A 159 26.75 -10.00 6.47
N ALA A 160 27.40 -11.10 6.05
CA ALA A 160 28.29 -11.09 4.88
C ALA A 160 27.55 -10.69 3.57
N MET A 161 26.27 -11.04 3.42
CA MET A 161 25.46 -10.66 2.26
C MET A 161 25.12 -9.17 2.27
N VAL A 162 24.98 -8.55 3.44
CA VAL A 162 24.68 -7.13 3.59
C VAL A 162 25.83 -6.28 3.05
N GLU A 163 27.07 -6.57 3.46
CA GLU A 163 28.25 -5.83 2.99
C GLU A 163 28.45 -6.01 1.49
N GLN A 164 28.38 -7.24 0.98
CA GLN A 164 28.46 -7.53 -0.45
C GLN A 164 27.40 -6.75 -1.23
N ARG A 165 26.16 -6.73 -0.74
CA ARG A 165 25.05 -6.01 -1.38
C ARG A 165 25.29 -4.52 -1.41
N TRP A 166 25.77 -3.94 -0.31
CA TRP A 166 26.09 -2.52 -0.24
C TRP A 166 27.18 -2.12 -1.21
N GLN A 167 28.26 -2.91 -1.30
CA GLN A 167 29.34 -2.69 -2.26
C GLN A 167 28.84 -2.73 -3.70
N GLN A 168 27.96 -3.67 -4.07
CA GLN A 168 27.34 -3.74 -5.39
C GLN A 168 26.53 -2.46 -5.71
N ILE A 169 25.73 -1.98 -4.75
CA ILE A 169 24.93 -0.76 -4.88
C ILE A 169 25.85 0.46 -5.11
N CYS A 170 26.92 0.59 -4.34
CA CYS A 170 27.88 1.68 -4.44
C CYS A 170 28.66 1.64 -5.76
N ALA A 171 29.15 0.48 -6.16
CA ALA A 171 29.89 0.30 -7.41
C ALA A 171 29.12 0.75 -8.64
N LYS A 172 27.78 0.62 -8.61
CA LYS A 172 26.88 1.06 -9.68
C LYS A 172 26.40 2.51 -9.53
N GLY A 173 26.85 3.24 -8.50
CA GLY A 173 26.34 4.57 -8.17
C GLY A 173 24.82 4.58 -7.89
N ALA A 174 24.26 3.42 -7.51
CA ALA A 174 22.84 3.26 -7.24
C ALA A 174 22.41 3.77 -5.85
N ASN A 175 23.36 4.16 -5.00
CA ASN A 175 23.17 4.75 -3.67
C ASN A 175 22.71 6.23 -3.70
N ARG A 176 22.17 6.69 -4.82
CA ARG A 176 21.63 8.05 -5.00
C ARG A 176 20.12 8.03 -4.99
N PRO A 177 19.46 9.14 -4.58
CA PRO A 177 18.00 9.23 -4.60
C PRO A 177 17.43 8.95 -5.99
N LEU A 178 16.32 8.19 -6.02
CA LEU A 178 15.52 8.01 -7.22
C LEU A 178 14.55 9.18 -7.33
N GLY A 179 14.89 10.22 -8.07
CA GLY A 179 14.06 11.43 -8.19
C GLY A 179 12.63 11.19 -8.72
N THR A 180 12.37 10.09 -9.41
CA THR A 180 11.10 9.79 -10.09
C THR A 180 10.36 8.56 -9.57
N ALA A 181 10.87 7.90 -8.53
CA ALA A 181 10.28 6.64 -8.03
C ALA A 181 9.04 6.81 -7.13
N ARG A 182 8.55 8.04 -6.97
CA ARG A 182 7.30 8.31 -6.25
C ARG A 182 6.12 7.65 -6.98
N THR A 183 5.01 7.48 -6.28
CA THR A 183 3.76 6.92 -6.82
C THR A 183 3.51 7.43 -8.25
N PRO A 184 3.20 6.56 -9.23
CA PRO A 184 2.97 6.96 -10.61
C PRO A 184 1.98 8.11 -10.72
N ALA A 185 2.22 9.03 -11.64
CA ALA A 185 1.34 10.16 -11.86
C ALA A 185 -0.08 9.67 -12.14
N ARG A 186 -1.03 10.12 -11.36
CA ARG A 186 -2.47 9.90 -11.57
C ARG A 186 -3.03 10.92 -12.54
N PRO A 187 -4.02 10.57 -13.35
CA PRO A 187 -4.80 11.57 -14.04
C PRO A 187 -5.46 12.51 -13.00
N TRP A 188 -5.67 13.75 -13.43
CA TRP A 188 -6.28 14.78 -12.60
C TRP A 188 -7.51 15.33 -13.31
N ARG A 189 -8.53 15.67 -12.53
CA ARG A 189 -9.68 16.43 -12.98
C ARG A 189 -9.59 17.83 -12.39
N PHE A 190 -9.84 18.85 -13.24
CA PHE A 190 -10.02 20.21 -12.75
C PHE A 190 -11.51 20.46 -12.51
N LEU A 191 -11.86 20.83 -11.28
CA LEU A 191 -13.21 21.24 -10.92
C LEU A 191 -13.15 22.50 -10.08
N GLY A 192 -13.84 23.56 -10.52
CA GLY A 192 -13.82 24.86 -9.82
C GLY A 192 -12.40 25.41 -9.58
N GLY A 193 -11.48 25.22 -10.54
CA GLY A 193 -10.08 25.65 -10.43
C GLY A 193 -9.19 24.77 -9.53
N ARG A 194 -9.74 23.72 -8.92
CA ARG A 194 -9.00 22.79 -8.06
C ARG A 194 -8.63 21.51 -8.80
N LYS A 195 -7.41 21.05 -8.61
CA LYS A 195 -6.90 19.80 -9.13
C LYS A 195 -7.30 18.66 -8.20
N LEU A 196 -8.14 17.73 -8.69
CA LEU A 196 -8.62 16.57 -7.94
C LEU A 196 -7.97 15.27 -8.44
N PRO A 197 -7.56 14.35 -7.57
CA PRO A 197 -7.17 13.00 -7.97
C PRO A 197 -8.34 12.30 -8.69
N LEU A 198 -8.05 11.76 -9.86
CA LEU A 198 -9.00 11.02 -10.67
C LEU A 198 -8.63 9.53 -10.62
N PHE A 199 -9.53 8.71 -10.11
CA PHE A 199 -9.34 7.26 -10.03
C PHE A 199 -10.05 6.56 -11.17
N ARG A 200 -9.29 5.79 -11.93
CA ARG A 200 -9.81 5.03 -13.06
C ARG A 200 -10.45 3.75 -12.53
N ALA A 201 -11.62 3.42 -13.06
CA ALA A 201 -12.36 2.23 -12.69
C ALA A 201 -12.99 1.57 -13.92
N VAL A 202 -13.06 0.26 -13.95
CA VAL A 202 -13.87 -0.48 -14.93
C VAL A 202 -15.30 -0.63 -14.39
N PRO A 203 -16.34 -0.65 -15.23
CA PRO A 203 -17.70 -0.96 -14.78
C PRO A 203 -17.75 -2.25 -13.97
N GLY A 204 -18.54 -2.25 -12.92
CA GLY A 204 -18.72 -3.40 -12.04
C GLY A 204 -19.67 -4.47 -12.59
N PRO A 205 -19.70 -5.65 -11.96
CA PRO A 205 -20.56 -6.74 -12.41
C PRO A 205 -22.04 -6.49 -12.19
N GLN A 206 -22.44 -5.55 -11.32
CA GLN A 206 -23.82 -5.15 -11.06
C GLN A 206 -24.09 -3.71 -11.47
N THR A 207 -23.48 -3.23 -12.58
CA THR A 207 -23.69 -1.86 -13.07
C THR A 207 -25.16 -1.59 -13.44
N ASP A 208 -25.90 -2.62 -13.82
CA ASP A 208 -27.34 -2.61 -14.13
C ASP A 208 -28.24 -2.40 -12.90
N ALA A 209 -27.73 -2.64 -11.70
CA ALA A 209 -28.44 -2.29 -10.46
C ALA A 209 -28.53 -0.79 -10.19
N PHE A 210 -27.84 0.05 -10.98
CA PHE A 210 -27.78 1.49 -10.80
C PHE A 210 -28.48 2.21 -11.93
N THR A 211 -29.28 3.25 -11.59
CA THR A 211 -29.94 4.08 -12.59
C THR A 211 -28.90 4.86 -13.43
N ALA A 212 -29.32 5.38 -14.58
CA ALA A 212 -28.48 6.27 -15.38
C ALA A 212 -28.03 7.52 -14.59
N VAL A 213 -28.89 8.03 -13.70
CA VAL A 213 -28.59 9.15 -12.79
C VAL A 213 -27.53 8.72 -11.77
N GLY A 214 -27.67 7.54 -11.18
CA GLY A 214 -26.67 7.00 -10.24
C GLY A 214 -25.30 6.76 -10.87
N GLN A 215 -25.27 6.20 -12.08
CA GLN A 215 -24.02 6.02 -12.82
C GLN A 215 -23.37 7.38 -13.19
N ALA A 216 -24.17 8.37 -13.60
CA ALA A 216 -23.70 9.72 -13.86
C ALA A 216 -23.17 10.39 -12.58
N ALA A 217 -23.85 10.22 -11.44
CA ALA A 217 -23.39 10.71 -10.14
C ALA A 217 -22.02 10.14 -9.78
N PHE A 218 -21.78 8.82 -10.03
CA PHE A 218 -20.50 8.19 -9.78
C PHE A 218 -19.34 8.81 -10.57
N VAL A 219 -19.50 9.03 -11.87
CA VAL A 219 -18.40 9.54 -12.74
C VAL A 219 -18.26 11.05 -12.75
N HIS A 220 -19.34 11.80 -12.48
CA HIS A 220 -19.30 13.27 -12.47
C HIS A 220 -19.19 13.85 -11.06
N GLY A 221 -19.45 13.04 -10.03
CA GLY A 221 -19.40 13.43 -8.64
C GLY A 221 -17.99 13.69 -8.12
N VAL A 222 -17.94 14.44 -7.02
CA VAL A 222 -16.76 14.61 -6.19
C VAL A 222 -17.05 13.99 -4.84
N TYR A 223 -16.20 13.09 -4.41
CA TYR A 223 -16.33 12.36 -3.17
C TYR A 223 -15.21 12.74 -2.20
N ALA A 224 -15.52 12.84 -0.93
CA ALA A 224 -14.55 13.05 0.13
C ALA A 224 -14.33 11.76 0.92
N LEU A 225 -13.07 11.47 1.26
CA LEU A 225 -12.73 10.36 2.15
C LEU A 225 -13.22 10.67 3.56
N THR A 226 -13.99 9.76 4.17
CA THR A 226 -14.47 9.92 5.56
C THR A 226 -13.38 9.53 6.56
N ALA A 227 -13.62 9.79 7.86
CA ALA A 227 -12.73 9.32 8.92
C ALA A 227 -12.79 7.79 9.14
N ASP A 228 -13.85 7.14 8.69
CA ASP A 228 -14.05 5.69 8.77
C ASP A 228 -13.30 4.94 7.66
N CYS A 229 -12.01 5.20 7.54
CA CYS A 229 -11.15 4.56 6.55
C CYS A 229 -10.04 3.80 7.23
N ASP A 230 -9.86 2.55 6.83
CA ASP A 230 -8.82 1.67 7.34
C ASP A 230 -8.11 0.90 6.21
N ARG A 231 -7.50 -0.22 6.53
CA ARG A 231 -6.91 -1.12 5.54
C ARG A 231 -7.93 -1.96 4.78
N MET A 232 -9.17 -2.05 5.29
CA MET A 232 -10.25 -2.83 4.68
C MET A 232 -10.94 -2.06 3.56
N ALA A 233 -11.26 -0.78 3.79
CA ALA A 233 -12.00 0.04 2.84
C ALA A 233 -11.82 1.54 3.04
N CYS A 234 -12.00 2.28 1.94
CA CYS A 234 -12.20 3.72 1.92
C CYS A 234 -13.70 4.03 1.81
N LYS A 235 -14.32 4.49 2.89
CA LYS A 235 -15.69 5.00 2.85
C LYS A 235 -15.68 6.43 2.34
N LEU A 236 -16.51 6.71 1.37
CA LEU A 236 -16.57 8.01 0.71
C LEU A 236 -17.92 8.68 0.98
N GLN A 237 -17.94 10.00 0.93
CA GLN A 237 -19.14 10.81 1.03
C GLN A 237 -19.18 11.80 -0.13
N GLY A 238 -20.33 11.87 -0.82
CA GLY A 238 -20.54 12.73 -1.99
C GLY A 238 -21.96 12.64 -2.53
N PRO A 239 -22.18 12.92 -3.81
CA PRO A 239 -23.47 12.73 -4.46
C PRO A 239 -23.98 11.30 -4.27
N GLN A 240 -25.26 11.16 -3.98
CA GLN A 240 -25.90 9.87 -3.82
C GLN A 240 -25.92 9.12 -5.16
N ILE A 241 -25.54 7.84 -5.11
CA ILE A 241 -25.59 6.92 -6.25
C ILE A 241 -26.91 6.17 -6.16
N GLU A 242 -27.83 6.54 -7.06
CA GLU A 242 -29.18 5.99 -7.10
C GLU A 242 -29.18 4.57 -7.67
N THR A 243 -29.92 3.69 -7.02
CA THR A 243 -30.15 2.28 -7.43
C THR A 243 -31.55 2.10 -8.01
N VAL A 244 -31.72 1.06 -8.84
CA VAL A 244 -33.01 0.72 -9.44
C VAL A 244 -33.93 0.09 -8.37
N ASP A 245 -33.41 -0.86 -7.59
CA ASP A 245 -34.19 -1.63 -6.60
C ASP A 245 -33.35 -1.94 -5.35
N GLY A 246 -32.76 -0.88 -4.75
CA GLY A 246 -31.86 -1.01 -3.62
C GLY A 246 -30.45 -1.48 -4.00
N SER A 247 -29.57 -1.53 -3.00
CA SER A 247 -28.16 -1.87 -3.19
C SER A 247 -27.80 -3.28 -2.71
N ASP A 248 -28.72 -3.98 -2.04
CA ASP A 248 -28.48 -5.29 -1.47
C ASP A 248 -28.53 -6.36 -2.55
N ILE A 249 -27.56 -7.27 -2.52
CA ILE A 249 -27.47 -8.43 -3.42
C ILE A 249 -27.19 -9.70 -2.62
N VAL A 250 -27.44 -10.84 -3.23
CA VAL A 250 -26.90 -12.11 -2.71
C VAL A 250 -25.37 -11.97 -2.63
N SER A 251 -24.79 -12.35 -1.49
CA SER A 251 -23.34 -12.20 -1.27
C SER A 251 -22.52 -12.77 -2.41
N ASP A 252 -21.66 -11.94 -2.97
CA ASP A 252 -20.83 -12.23 -4.14
C ASP A 252 -19.37 -11.89 -3.88
N GLY A 253 -18.45 -12.46 -4.66
CA GLY A 253 -17.02 -12.26 -4.52
C GLY A 253 -16.59 -10.80 -4.59
N ILE A 254 -15.62 -10.42 -3.77
CA ILE A 254 -15.03 -9.07 -3.73
C ILE A 254 -13.56 -9.17 -4.09
N VAL A 255 -13.06 -8.19 -4.84
CA VAL A 255 -11.64 -7.98 -5.12
C VAL A 255 -11.20 -6.61 -4.61
N ALA A 256 -9.91 -6.44 -4.37
CA ALA A 256 -9.37 -5.11 -4.07
C ALA A 256 -9.71 -4.13 -5.20
N GLY A 257 -10.18 -2.95 -4.84
CA GLY A 257 -10.68 -1.94 -5.78
C GLY A 257 -12.18 -2.02 -6.07
N SER A 258 -12.90 -3.08 -5.68
CA SER A 258 -14.37 -3.11 -5.80
C SER A 258 -14.97 -1.88 -5.13
N VAL A 259 -15.85 -1.19 -5.83
CA VAL A 259 -16.61 -0.04 -5.33
C VAL A 259 -18.03 -0.51 -5.05
N GLN A 260 -18.30 -0.84 -3.81
CA GLN A 260 -19.64 -1.15 -3.34
C GLN A 260 -20.41 0.13 -3.07
N VAL A 261 -21.72 0.09 -3.26
CA VAL A 261 -22.60 1.19 -2.89
C VAL A 261 -23.51 0.70 -1.76
N SER A 262 -23.41 1.34 -0.60
CA SER A 262 -24.23 1.00 0.57
C SER A 262 -25.66 1.53 0.43
N ALA A 263 -26.56 1.09 1.31
CA ALA A 263 -27.99 1.43 1.26
C ALA A 263 -28.28 2.95 1.27
N ASN A 264 -27.35 3.77 1.79
CA ASN A 264 -27.44 5.23 1.76
C ASN A 264 -26.90 5.86 0.46
N GLY A 265 -26.58 5.06 -0.55
CA GLY A 265 -26.08 5.53 -1.85
C GLY A 265 -24.61 6.02 -1.82
N GLN A 266 -23.85 5.74 -0.77
CA GLN A 266 -22.45 6.20 -0.68
C GLN A 266 -21.47 5.10 -1.10
N PRO A 267 -20.41 5.44 -1.87
CA PRO A 267 -19.46 4.46 -2.35
C PRO A 267 -18.43 4.06 -1.30
N ILE A 268 -18.07 2.77 -1.30
CA ILE A 268 -17.07 2.15 -0.43
C ILE A 268 -16.06 1.42 -1.32
N VAL A 269 -14.82 1.91 -1.36
CA VAL A 269 -13.74 1.30 -2.16
C VAL A 269 -12.98 0.29 -1.31
N MET A 270 -12.99 -0.97 -1.72
CA MET A 270 -12.32 -2.06 -1.02
C MET A 270 -10.80 -2.00 -1.18
N LEU A 271 -10.06 -2.15 -0.07
CA LEU A 271 -8.61 -2.12 -0.03
C LEU A 271 -8.01 -3.50 0.31
N ALA A 272 -6.76 -3.55 0.77
CA ALA A 272 -5.97 -4.77 0.94
C ALA A 272 -6.60 -5.79 1.91
N ASP A 273 -7.23 -5.34 3.01
CA ASP A 273 -7.83 -6.21 4.03
C ASP A 273 -9.35 -6.42 3.83
N HIS A 274 -9.87 -6.22 2.61
CA HIS A 274 -11.28 -6.43 2.30
C HIS A 274 -11.74 -7.85 2.61
N GLN A 275 -13.02 -8.02 2.90
CA GLN A 275 -13.65 -9.33 3.01
C GLN A 275 -13.68 -10.04 1.65
N THR A 276 -13.78 -11.36 1.65
CA THR A 276 -13.79 -12.18 0.42
C THR A 276 -15.12 -12.17 -0.32
N ALA A 277 -16.21 -11.88 0.39
CA ALA A 277 -17.56 -11.74 -0.17
C ALA A 277 -18.31 -10.62 0.54
N GLY A 278 -19.33 -10.06 -0.12
CA GLY A 278 -20.19 -9.00 0.43
C GLY A 278 -21.51 -8.89 -0.31
N GLY A 279 -22.50 -8.32 0.36
CA GLY A 279 -23.90 -8.24 -0.08
C GLY A 279 -24.31 -6.89 -0.66
N TYR A 280 -23.38 -6.01 -1.04
CA TYR A 280 -23.72 -4.76 -1.73
C TYR A 280 -23.32 -4.80 -3.20
N ALA A 281 -24.17 -4.22 -4.06
CA ALA A 281 -23.91 -4.08 -5.49
C ALA A 281 -22.62 -3.30 -5.76
N LYS A 282 -21.84 -3.80 -6.70
CA LYS A 282 -20.55 -3.22 -7.11
C LYS A 282 -20.74 -2.42 -8.40
N ILE A 283 -20.72 -1.07 -8.31
CA ILE A 283 -20.86 -0.18 -9.47
C ILE A 283 -19.61 -0.18 -10.35
N ALA A 284 -18.43 -0.39 -9.75
CA ALA A 284 -17.15 -0.31 -10.44
C ALA A 284 -16.07 -1.13 -9.74
N THR A 285 -14.93 -1.28 -10.40
CA THR A 285 -13.68 -1.73 -9.78
C THR A 285 -12.56 -0.77 -10.16
N VAL A 286 -11.95 -0.12 -9.15
CA VAL A 286 -10.77 0.74 -9.34
C VAL A 286 -9.62 -0.11 -9.88
N ILE A 287 -8.94 0.38 -10.93
CA ILE A 287 -7.85 -0.37 -11.56
C ILE A 287 -6.67 -0.56 -10.60
N SER A 288 -5.97 -1.68 -10.70
CA SER A 288 -4.86 -2.04 -9.81
C SER A 288 -3.74 -0.99 -9.77
N ALA A 289 -3.49 -0.30 -10.88
CA ALA A 289 -2.50 0.77 -10.95
C ALA A 289 -2.83 2.00 -10.07
N ASP A 290 -4.10 2.21 -9.72
CA ASP A 290 -4.53 3.37 -8.94
C ASP A 290 -4.72 3.04 -7.45
N LEU A 291 -4.77 1.75 -7.06
CA LEU A 291 -4.99 1.33 -5.66
C LEU A 291 -3.90 1.84 -4.71
N SER A 292 -2.64 1.81 -5.13
CA SER A 292 -1.53 2.36 -4.34
C SER A 292 -1.75 3.82 -3.97
N ALA A 293 -2.29 4.58 -4.91
CA ALA A 293 -2.58 5.98 -4.68
C ALA A 293 -3.84 6.20 -3.82
N MET A 294 -4.84 5.30 -3.94
CA MET A 294 -6.01 5.28 -3.05
C MET A 294 -5.58 5.04 -1.60
N ALA A 295 -4.65 4.12 -1.38
CA ALA A 295 -4.11 3.81 -0.07
C ALA A 295 -3.32 4.97 0.59
N GLN A 296 -2.96 6.01 -0.15
CA GLN A 296 -2.25 7.19 0.35
C GLN A 296 -3.17 8.38 0.66
N LEU A 297 -4.48 8.27 0.40
CA LEU A 297 -5.43 9.33 0.72
C LEU A 297 -5.66 9.44 2.23
N ARG A 298 -5.89 10.68 2.66
CA ARG A 298 -6.23 11.01 4.06
C ARG A 298 -7.71 11.39 4.20
N PRO A 299 -8.30 11.19 5.38
CA PRO A 299 -9.64 11.71 5.66
C PRO A 299 -9.77 13.18 5.27
N GLY A 300 -10.90 13.53 4.64
CA GLY A 300 -11.18 14.86 4.13
C GLY A 300 -10.63 15.15 2.72
N GLU A 301 -9.70 14.35 2.19
CA GLU A 301 -9.24 14.52 0.81
C GLU A 301 -10.34 14.16 -0.18
N LYS A 302 -10.42 14.96 -1.26
CA LYS A 302 -11.44 14.82 -2.29
C LYS A 302 -10.88 14.09 -3.50
N LEU A 303 -11.75 13.32 -4.15
CA LEU A 303 -11.42 12.53 -5.34
C LEU A 303 -12.62 12.48 -6.30
N ALA A 304 -12.37 12.03 -7.53
CA ALA A 304 -13.36 11.70 -8.51
C ALA A 304 -13.04 10.37 -9.20
N PHE A 305 -14.03 9.80 -9.90
CA PHE A 305 -13.86 8.56 -10.66
C PHE A 305 -14.02 8.81 -12.17
N GLN A 306 -13.43 7.90 -12.96
CA GLN A 306 -13.58 7.85 -14.40
C GLN A 306 -13.68 6.40 -14.85
N TYR A 307 -14.67 6.08 -15.66
CA TYR A 307 -14.71 4.79 -16.32
C TYR A 307 -13.63 4.67 -17.39
N VAL A 308 -13.01 3.51 -17.41
CA VAL A 308 -12.02 3.09 -18.41
C VAL A 308 -12.34 1.68 -18.89
N THR A 309 -11.83 1.32 -20.05
CA THR A 309 -11.95 -0.03 -20.58
C THR A 309 -10.98 -0.99 -19.86
N ALA A 310 -11.25 -2.29 -19.92
CA ALA A 310 -10.32 -3.32 -19.41
C ALA A 310 -8.94 -3.21 -20.09
N ALA A 311 -8.89 -2.89 -21.38
CA ALA A 311 -7.63 -2.69 -22.10
C ALA A 311 -6.81 -1.52 -21.53
N GLN A 312 -7.47 -0.40 -21.20
CA GLN A 312 -6.83 0.75 -20.56
C GLN A 312 -6.36 0.41 -19.12
N ALA A 313 -7.12 -0.38 -18.38
CA ALA A 313 -6.73 -0.87 -17.06
C ALA A 313 -5.45 -1.72 -17.12
N VAL A 314 -5.39 -2.67 -18.06
CA VAL A 314 -4.21 -3.51 -18.31
C VAL A 314 -3.00 -2.66 -18.74
N ALA A 315 -3.20 -1.69 -19.62
CA ALA A 315 -2.13 -0.75 -20.03
C ALA A 315 -1.57 0.02 -18.82
N GLY A 316 -2.44 0.49 -17.91
CA GLY A 316 -2.03 1.13 -16.65
C GLY A 316 -1.17 0.24 -15.77
N ALA A 317 -1.57 -1.02 -15.59
CA ALA A 317 -0.80 -2.01 -14.81
C ALA A 317 0.57 -2.30 -15.44
N ARG A 318 0.65 -2.46 -16.76
CA ARG A 318 1.90 -2.65 -17.51
C ARG A 318 2.83 -1.45 -17.39
N ALA A 319 2.30 -0.23 -17.49
CA ALA A 319 3.09 0.99 -17.32
C ALA A 319 3.69 1.08 -15.92
N GLN A 320 2.93 0.72 -14.88
CA GLN A 320 3.43 0.68 -13.50
C GLN A 320 4.52 -0.39 -13.32
N ALA A 321 4.33 -1.59 -13.89
CA ALA A 321 5.31 -2.66 -13.86
C ALA A 321 6.63 -2.24 -14.55
N ALA A 322 6.56 -1.56 -15.70
CA ALA A 322 7.74 -1.09 -16.43
C ALA A 322 8.58 -0.09 -15.61
N VAL A 323 7.95 0.74 -14.75
CA VAL A 323 8.71 1.62 -13.84
C VAL A 323 9.45 0.79 -12.78
N LEU A 324 8.81 -0.22 -12.19
CA LEU A 324 9.45 -1.11 -11.21
C LEU A 324 10.59 -1.92 -11.86
N ASP A 325 10.44 -2.34 -13.11
CA ASP A 325 11.50 -3.04 -13.86
C ASP A 325 12.73 -2.16 -14.07
N LYS A 326 12.56 -0.87 -14.41
CA LYS A 326 13.68 0.09 -14.50
C LYS A 326 14.40 0.26 -13.16
N ILE A 327 13.66 0.29 -12.04
CA ILE A 327 14.27 0.35 -10.71
C ILE A 327 15.05 -0.94 -10.44
N ARG A 328 14.48 -2.10 -10.77
CA ARG A 328 15.14 -3.40 -10.61
C ARG A 328 16.45 -3.48 -11.40
N GLU A 329 16.43 -3.05 -12.67
CA GLU A 329 17.64 -3.05 -13.52
C GLU A 329 18.74 -2.16 -12.95
N ARG A 330 18.40 -0.97 -12.45
CA ARG A 330 19.35 -0.09 -11.78
C ARG A 330 19.97 -0.75 -10.54
N MET A 331 19.19 -1.58 -9.84
CA MET A 331 19.60 -2.21 -8.58
C MET A 331 20.29 -3.59 -8.78
N LYS A 332 20.22 -4.22 -9.96
CA LYS A 332 20.96 -5.44 -10.28
C LYS A 332 22.45 -5.18 -10.39
#